data_0e54c148b3e9e4844f3d4676f334beba
#
_entry.id   0e54c148b3e9e4844f3d4676f334beba
#
_cell.length_a   1.000
_cell.length_b   1.000
_cell.length_c   1.000
_cell.angle_alpha   90.00
_cell.angle_beta   90.00
_cell.angle_gamma   90.00
#
_symmetry.space_group_name_H-M   'P 1'
#
loop_
_entity.id
_entity.type
_entity.pdbx_description
1 polymer ?
#
loop_
_entity_poly.entity_id
_entity_poly.type
_entity_poly.pdbx_seq_one_letter_code
_entity_poly.pdbx_strand_id
1 'polypeptide(L)'
;MRKFVVIAIVVAVVGGAAAYMGVFSRGGAAAGGPLAGGPGGGGQPGQGRGGQGGGQQGRGGPQGGGGMGGFGGGGFGGGGPRVPMTVETGTLKRGKVAAYLTVVGNLIGEQTVDIAPRTGGRLLEVRVKLGDRVRRGQLLAKVEDREIVEQVRQAEASKRVSEATIRQREADLKVAELGLERNKNLFERQLLAKQVLDDAESRYIAAVAQVDLAKAQQSQTDARLEELRINLQNTSVTSPVDGFVGKRSVDPGAMVNTNTAIASVVDISRLRLVANVVERDLRMVSPGDVAVVEVDAYPGEKFNGKIARVAPVIDPATRTAAMEVEIPNGDGKLKPGMYARINLTVEEHDSALVAPKNAVVDYSGQRGVWVPNDQDRAMFVP
;
A
#
# COMPACT_ATOMS: atom_id res chain seq x y z
N MET A 1 -14.96 -46.60 -11.50
CA MET A 1 -13.82 -46.68 -12.39
C MET A 1 -13.33 -45.32 -12.91
N ARG A 2 -14.17 -44.28 -13.10
CA ARG A 2 -13.72 -42.94 -13.55
C ARG A 2 -12.91 -42.09 -12.55
N LYS A 3 -13.03 -42.34 -11.26
CA LYS A 3 -12.30 -41.57 -10.21
C LYS A 3 -10.83 -42.04 -10.03
N PHE A 4 -10.51 -43.28 -10.37
CA PHE A 4 -9.14 -43.79 -10.26
C PHE A 4 -8.25 -43.39 -11.44
N VAL A 5 -8.81 -43.14 -12.63
CA VAL A 5 -8.05 -42.69 -13.81
C VAL A 5 -7.57 -41.25 -13.68
N VAL A 6 -8.34 -40.38 -13.00
CA VAL A 6 -7.96 -38.97 -12.77
C VAL A 6 -6.80 -38.86 -11.77
N ILE A 7 -6.77 -39.72 -10.74
CA ILE A 7 -5.70 -39.73 -9.73
C ILE A 7 -4.39 -40.27 -10.34
N ALA A 8 -4.44 -41.21 -11.24
CA ALA A 8 -3.24 -41.75 -11.93
C ALA A 8 -2.60 -40.70 -12.88
N ILE A 9 -3.41 -39.87 -13.55
CA ILE A 9 -2.90 -38.81 -14.44
C ILE A 9 -2.27 -37.67 -13.63
N VAL A 10 -2.82 -37.30 -12.47
CA VAL A 10 -2.26 -36.24 -11.62
C VAL A 10 -0.93 -36.68 -10.99
N VAL A 11 -0.79 -37.96 -10.61
CA VAL A 11 0.47 -38.48 -10.06
C VAL A 11 1.55 -38.59 -11.15
N ALA A 12 1.20 -38.88 -12.39
CA ALA A 12 2.16 -38.93 -13.52
C ALA A 12 2.66 -37.51 -13.91
N VAL A 13 1.82 -36.48 -13.82
CA VAL A 13 2.22 -35.09 -14.14
C VAL A 13 3.09 -34.49 -13.03
N VAL A 14 2.83 -34.77 -11.76
CA VAL A 14 3.65 -34.29 -10.64
C VAL A 14 4.99 -35.04 -10.57
N GLY A 15 5.03 -36.33 -10.88
CA GLY A 15 6.26 -37.12 -10.96
C GLY A 15 7.18 -36.72 -12.13
N GLY A 16 6.61 -36.31 -13.27
CA GLY A 16 7.35 -35.83 -14.44
C GLY A 16 8.02 -34.46 -14.23
N ALA A 17 7.38 -33.56 -13.49
CA ALA A 17 7.94 -32.23 -13.19
C ALA A 17 9.13 -32.29 -12.20
N ALA A 18 9.12 -33.23 -11.26
CA ALA A 18 10.23 -33.42 -10.31
C ALA A 18 11.48 -34.05 -10.96
N ALA A 19 11.32 -34.87 -12.00
CA ALA A 19 12.43 -35.44 -12.76
C ALA A 19 13.09 -34.45 -13.74
N TYR A 20 12.33 -33.46 -14.23
CA TYR A 20 12.85 -32.44 -15.15
C TYR A 20 13.69 -31.35 -14.45
N MET A 21 13.46 -31.08 -13.16
CA MET A 21 14.24 -30.12 -12.38
C MET A 21 15.54 -30.71 -11.77
N GLY A 22 15.72 -32.02 -11.78
CA GLY A 22 16.90 -32.70 -11.20
C GLY A 22 18.11 -32.87 -12.14
N VAL A 23 17.99 -32.56 -13.43
CA VAL A 23 19.03 -32.86 -14.44
C VAL A 23 19.97 -31.69 -14.74
N PHE A 24 19.72 -30.47 -14.22
CA PHE A 24 20.52 -29.29 -14.57
C PHE A 24 21.50 -28.80 -13.48
N SER A 25 21.85 -29.61 -12.48
CA SER A 25 22.83 -29.21 -11.48
C SER A 25 23.94 -30.26 -11.24
N ARG A 26 24.72 -30.60 -12.26
CA ARG A 26 26.01 -31.25 -12.05
C ARG A 26 26.94 -31.14 -13.29
N GLY A 27 28.04 -30.44 -13.08
CA GLY A 27 29.21 -30.39 -14.00
C GLY A 27 29.55 -28.95 -14.34
N GLY A 28 30.69 -28.39 -14.07
CA GLY A 28 31.98 -28.98 -13.78
C GLY A 28 32.97 -27.91 -13.33
N ALA A 29 33.84 -28.32 -12.45
CA ALA A 29 35.06 -27.63 -12.06
C ALA A 29 36.20 -27.98 -13.01
N ALA A 30 37.06 -27.03 -13.33
CA ALA A 30 38.51 -27.15 -13.62
C ALA A 30 38.99 -25.83 -14.25
N ALA A 31 39.84 -25.10 -13.62
CA ALA A 31 41.30 -25.18 -13.56
C ALA A 31 41.94 -24.32 -14.65
N GLY A 32 42.84 -23.39 -14.24
CA GLY A 32 43.85 -22.80 -15.10
C GLY A 32 44.15 -21.34 -14.74
N GLY A 33 45.16 -21.13 -13.94
CA GLY A 33 45.77 -19.86 -13.58
C GLY A 33 46.72 -19.36 -14.65
N PRO A 34 47.89 -18.69 -14.36
CA PRO A 34 47.96 -17.27 -14.01
C PRO A 34 48.84 -16.51 -15.02
N LEU A 35 48.98 -15.18 -14.90
CA LEU A 35 50.15 -14.35 -15.25
C LEU A 35 49.73 -12.87 -15.23
N ALA A 36 50.21 -12.08 -14.29
CA ALA A 36 51.43 -11.27 -14.31
C ALA A 36 51.21 -9.85 -14.90
N GLY A 37 51.57 -8.85 -14.12
CA GLY A 37 51.94 -7.53 -14.58
C GLY A 37 51.46 -6.38 -13.67
N GLY A 38 52.30 -6.00 -12.70
CA GLY A 38 52.17 -4.68 -12.01
C GLY A 38 52.88 -3.59 -12.85
N PRO A 39 53.38 -2.47 -12.33
CA PRO A 39 53.24 -1.89 -10.98
C PRO A 39 53.00 -0.38 -11.03
N GLY A 40 52.86 0.27 -9.90
CA GLY A 40 53.15 1.70 -9.78
C GLY A 40 52.16 2.48 -8.95
N GLY A 41 52.59 2.86 -7.86
CA GLY A 41 53.00 4.06 -7.19
C GLY A 41 51.88 4.54 -6.25
N GLY A 42 52.00 4.65 -4.98
CA GLY A 42 53.01 5.32 -4.24
C GLY A 42 52.38 6.50 -3.53
N GLY A 43 52.29 6.46 -2.18
CA GLY A 43 51.87 7.64 -1.47
C GLY A 43 51.27 7.40 -0.08
N GLN A 44 52.17 7.06 0.84
CA GLN A 44 52.00 7.24 2.30
C GLN A 44 52.89 8.42 2.71
N PRO A 45 52.90 8.92 3.98
CA PRO A 45 51.87 9.29 4.94
C PRO A 45 52.10 10.72 5.46
N GLY A 46 51.14 11.32 6.09
CA GLY A 46 51.28 12.57 6.82
C GLY A 46 50.95 12.41 8.31
N GLN A 47 51.95 12.22 9.08
CA GLN A 47 51.98 12.45 10.55
C GLN A 47 52.07 13.95 10.84
N GLY A 48 51.38 14.41 11.87
CA GLY A 48 51.59 15.66 12.57
C GLY A 48 50.65 15.65 13.78
N ARG A 49 51.08 15.21 14.95
CA ARG A 49 51.90 15.82 16.01
C ARG A 49 51.56 17.29 16.24
N GLY A 50 50.90 17.58 17.37
CA GLY A 50 51.59 18.25 18.47
C GLY A 50 50.79 19.45 18.97
N GLY A 51 50.71 19.58 20.30
CA GLY A 51 50.36 20.81 21.00
C GLY A 51 49.51 20.55 22.24
N GLN A 52 50.02 20.15 23.19
CA GLN A 52 50.50 20.54 24.53
C GLN A 52 50.43 22.04 24.83
N GLY A 53 49.83 22.38 25.96
CA GLY A 53 49.90 23.66 26.70
C GLY A 53 48.64 23.77 27.54
N GLY A 54 48.64 23.62 28.83
CA GLY A 54 49.60 24.01 29.89
C GLY A 54 49.11 25.23 30.62
N GLY A 55 49.03 25.08 31.92
CA GLY A 55 49.07 26.23 32.81
C GLY A 55 47.79 26.45 33.61
N GLN A 56 47.78 26.08 34.84
CA GLN A 56 48.28 26.71 36.07
C GLN A 56 47.20 27.51 36.77
N GLN A 57 46.75 27.04 37.98
CA GLN A 57 47.19 27.40 39.32
C GLN A 57 46.75 28.81 39.77
N GLY A 58 46.05 28.84 40.89
CA GLY A 58 45.82 29.97 41.78
C GLY A 58 44.77 29.59 42.81
N ARG A 59 45.06 28.95 43.88
CA ARG A 59 45.64 29.31 45.19
C ARG A 59 45.16 30.69 45.67
N GLY A 60 44.40 30.63 46.80
CA GLY A 60 44.18 31.75 47.66
C GLY A 60 43.12 31.49 48.74
N GLY A 61 43.53 30.84 49.86
CA GLY A 61 42.83 31.11 51.11
C GLY A 61 43.49 32.31 51.83
N PRO A 62 42.95 32.83 52.83
CA PRO A 62 43.23 32.44 54.21
C PRO A 62 42.04 32.52 55.20
N GLN A 63 41.93 31.61 56.08
CA GLN A 63 42.17 31.64 57.53
C GLN A 63 41.91 32.96 58.25
N GLY A 64 41.10 32.83 59.31
CA GLY A 64 41.01 33.68 60.46
C GLY A 64 39.61 33.57 61.02
N GLY A 65 39.30 33.06 62.14
CA GLY A 65 40.00 33.01 63.43
C GLY A 65 38.92 33.39 64.46
N GLY A 66 38.68 32.45 65.36
CA GLY A 66 38.50 32.76 66.77
C GLY A 66 37.16 33.29 67.27
N GLY A 67 36.65 32.60 68.28
CA GLY A 67 35.70 33.17 69.20
C GLY A 67 34.83 32.15 69.95
N MET A 68 35.43 31.60 71.00
CA MET A 68 34.71 30.92 72.08
C MET A 68 33.60 31.82 72.69
N GLY A 69 32.47 31.22 73.07
CA GLY A 69 31.50 31.81 73.93
C GLY A 69 30.35 30.82 74.21
N GLY A 70 30.58 30.00 75.25
CA GLY A 70 29.56 29.15 75.83
C GLY A 70 28.57 29.92 76.66
N PHE A 71 27.59 29.24 77.14
CA PHE A 71 26.55 29.41 78.17
C PHE A 71 25.16 29.43 77.54
N GLY A 72 24.40 28.44 77.90
CA GLY A 72 23.47 28.43 78.94
C GLY A 72 22.17 27.79 78.51
N GLY A 73 21.83 26.71 79.18
CA GLY A 73 20.52 26.04 79.03
C GLY A 73 19.35 26.96 79.36
N GLY A 74 18.27 26.71 78.75
CA GLY A 74 16.98 27.34 78.98
C GLY A 74 15.92 26.62 78.22
N GLY A 75 15.39 25.55 78.76
CA GLY A 75 14.14 24.98 78.28
C GLY A 75 13.01 25.96 78.53
N PHE A 76 12.36 26.37 77.51
CA PHE A 76 11.03 26.91 77.61
C PHE A 76 10.17 26.21 76.57
N GLY A 77 9.37 25.22 77.06
CA GLY A 77 8.15 24.80 76.45
C GLY A 77 7.18 25.98 76.36
N GLY A 78 7.18 26.66 75.29
CA GLY A 78 6.22 27.71 74.95
C GLY A 78 5.44 27.29 73.73
N GLY A 79 4.36 26.53 73.93
CA GLY A 79 3.32 26.40 72.96
C GLY A 79 2.61 27.75 72.79
N GLY A 80 3.24 28.67 72.06
CA GLY A 80 2.57 29.85 71.59
C GLY A 80 1.35 29.44 70.74
N PRO A 81 0.26 30.18 70.79
CA PRO A 81 -0.90 29.89 69.92
C PRO A 81 -0.37 29.91 68.46
N ARG A 82 -0.49 28.77 67.78
CA ARG A 82 -0.21 28.73 66.36
C ARG A 82 -1.11 29.72 65.70
N VAL A 83 -0.52 30.76 65.12
CA VAL A 83 -1.27 31.78 64.37
C VAL A 83 -2.01 31.01 63.26
N PRO A 84 -3.33 31.15 63.19
CA PRO A 84 -4.09 30.48 62.14
C PRO A 84 -3.56 30.96 60.77
N MET A 85 -3.14 30.04 59.96
CA MET A 85 -2.73 30.35 58.59
C MET A 85 -3.98 30.61 57.77
N THR A 86 -4.04 31.74 57.11
CA THR A 86 -5.09 32.04 56.14
C THR A 86 -4.96 31.10 54.94
N VAL A 87 -5.98 30.33 54.67
CA VAL A 87 -6.06 29.43 53.53
C VAL A 87 -7.20 29.86 52.64
N GLU A 88 -7.00 29.75 51.34
CA GLU A 88 -8.05 29.97 50.37
C GLU A 88 -8.77 28.63 50.14
N THR A 89 -10.08 28.63 50.28
CA THR A 89 -10.93 27.43 50.10
C THR A 89 -11.62 27.50 48.76
N GLY A 90 -11.50 26.42 47.98
CA GLY A 90 -12.21 26.25 46.72
C GLY A 90 -13.33 25.21 46.84
N THR A 91 -14.45 25.44 46.19
CA THR A 91 -15.52 24.44 46.12
C THR A 91 -15.24 23.38 45.08
N LEU A 92 -15.36 22.11 45.50
CA LEU A 92 -15.31 20.97 44.55
C LEU A 92 -16.57 21.01 43.68
N LYS A 93 -16.36 20.85 42.35
CA LYS A 93 -17.48 20.77 41.42
C LYS A 93 -17.47 19.38 40.79
N ARG A 94 -18.66 18.83 40.55
CA ARG A 94 -18.79 17.65 39.71
C ARG A 94 -18.76 18.10 38.25
N GLY A 95 -17.91 17.46 37.47
CA GLY A 95 -17.74 17.79 36.08
C GLY A 95 -17.35 16.57 35.25
N LYS A 96 -17.49 16.70 33.94
CA LYS A 96 -17.06 15.71 32.99
C LYS A 96 -15.53 15.78 32.86
N VAL A 97 -14.86 14.68 33.12
CA VAL A 97 -13.40 14.54 32.96
C VAL A 97 -13.13 13.43 31.95
N ALA A 98 -12.33 13.74 30.96
CA ALA A 98 -11.88 12.76 29.97
C ALA A 98 -10.36 12.65 29.96
N ALA A 99 -9.88 11.44 29.93
CA ALA A 99 -8.47 11.15 29.70
C ALA A 99 -8.22 10.99 28.19
N TYR A 100 -7.20 11.66 27.69
CA TYR A 100 -6.85 11.63 26.28
C TYR A 100 -5.50 10.94 26.08
N LEU A 101 -5.45 10.04 25.12
CA LEU A 101 -4.22 9.52 24.56
C LEU A 101 -3.90 10.33 23.30
N THR A 102 -2.77 11.03 23.32
CA THR A 102 -2.31 11.79 22.14
C THR A 102 -1.23 11.00 21.39
N VAL A 103 -1.49 10.71 20.14
CA VAL A 103 -0.58 10.00 19.25
C VAL A 103 -0.33 10.85 17.98
N VAL A 104 0.86 10.76 17.40
CA VAL A 104 1.19 11.48 16.16
C VAL A 104 1.31 10.48 15.03
N GLY A 105 0.84 10.86 13.84
CA GLY A 105 0.92 10.02 12.65
C GLY A 105 0.94 10.82 11.36
N ASN A 106 1.05 10.08 10.25
CA ASN A 106 1.06 10.63 8.90
C ASN A 106 -0.25 10.33 8.17
N LEU A 107 -0.76 11.33 7.47
CA LEU A 107 -1.87 11.17 6.54
C LEU A 107 -1.36 10.54 5.22
N ILE A 108 -2.02 9.48 4.80
CA ILE A 108 -1.83 8.86 3.48
C ILE A 108 -3.16 8.83 2.74
N GLY A 109 -3.12 8.80 1.40
CA GLY A 109 -4.33 8.65 0.59
C GLY A 109 -4.99 7.30 0.83
N GLU A 110 -6.29 7.20 0.56
CA GLU A 110 -7.02 5.93 0.59
C GLU A 110 -6.36 4.91 -0.32
N GLN A 111 -6.03 5.33 -1.54
CA GLN A 111 -5.27 4.57 -2.51
C GLN A 111 -4.23 5.48 -3.17
N THR A 112 -3.03 4.97 -3.32
CA THR A 112 -1.98 5.60 -4.11
C THR A 112 -1.53 4.59 -5.15
N VAL A 113 -1.69 4.92 -6.43
CA VAL A 113 -1.38 4.03 -7.54
C VAL A 113 -0.39 4.70 -8.48
N ASP A 114 0.76 4.07 -8.64
CA ASP A 114 1.74 4.45 -9.65
C ASP A 114 1.33 3.81 -10.98
N ILE A 115 1.08 4.65 -11.96
CA ILE A 115 0.55 4.25 -13.25
C ILE A 115 1.71 4.09 -14.23
N ALA A 116 1.94 2.86 -14.66
CA ALA A 116 2.92 2.49 -15.66
C ALA A 116 2.23 1.97 -16.94
N PRO A 117 2.86 2.10 -18.10
CA PRO A 117 2.33 1.56 -19.34
C PRO A 117 2.42 0.03 -19.33
N ARG A 118 1.51 -0.62 -20.04
CA ARG A 118 1.52 -2.08 -20.21
C ARG A 118 2.43 -2.55 -21.34
N THR A 119 2.84 -1.62 -22.21
CA THR A 119 3.76 -1.87 -23.32
C THR A 119 4.84 -0.80 -23.35
N GLY A 120 6.06 -1.20 -23.70
CA GLY A 120 7.16 -0.27 -23.87
C GLY A 120 7.07 0.48 -25.20
N GLY A 121 7.62 1.70 -25.23
CA GLY A 121 7.67 2.50 -26.45
C GLY A 121 7.92 3.98 -26.13
N ARG A 122 7.89 4.78 -27.20
CA ARG A 122 7.99 6.25 -27.07
C ARG A 122 6.66 6.84 -26.65
N LEU A 123 6.68 7.72 -25.68
CA LEU A 123 5.49 8.41 -25.20
C LEU A 123 5.12 9.56 -26.17
N LEU A 124 3.96 9.46 -26.83
CA LEU A 124 3.50 10.49 -27.76
C LEU A 124 2.97 11.71 -27.04
N GLU A 125 2.12 11.48 -26.04
CA GLU A 125 1.45 12.54 -25.30
C GLU A 125 1.19 12.13 -23.85
N VAL A 126 1.20 13.15 -22.98
CA VAL A 126 0.72 13.06 -21.60
C VAL A 126 -0.34 14.13 -21.43
N ARG A 127 -1.57 13.70 -21.15
CA ARG A 127 -2.76 14.58 -21.11
C ARG A 127 -3.07 15.13 -19.72
N VAL A 128 -2.23 14.79 -18.74
CA VAL A 128 -2.47 15.18 -17.34
C VAL A 128 -1.28 15.97 -16.78
N LYS A 129 -1.60 16.87 -15.86
CA LYS A 129 -0.65 17.69 -15.11
C LYS A 129 -0.75 17.37 -13.61
N LEU A 130 0.25 17.79 -12.85
CA LEU A 130 0.22 17.72 -11.40
C LEU A 130 -1.01 18.46 -10.86
N GLY A 131 -1.76 17.83 -9.97
CA GLY A 131 -2.96 18.39 -9.36
C GLY A 131 -4.26 18.16 -10.13
N ASP A 132 -4.20 17.64 -11.37
CA ASP A 132 -5.42 17.38 -12.15
C ASP A 132 -6.25 16.27 -11.49
N ARG A 133 -7.57 16.47 -11.50
CA ARG A 133 -8.53 15.43 -11.11
C ARG A 133 -8.73 14.46 -12.26
N VAL A 134 -8.59 13.18 -11.99
CA VAL A 134 -8.75 12.10 -12.96
C VAL A 134 -9.81 11.11 -12.51
N ARG A 135 -10.50 10.50 -13.49
CA ARG A 135 -11.50 9.46 -13.27
C ARG A 135 -10.96 8.12 -13.70
N ARG A 136 -11.48 7.08 -13.11
CA ARG A 136 -11.22 5.71 -13.53
C ARG A 136 -11.53 5.52 -15.01
N GLY A 137 -10.59 4.91 -15.77
CA GLY A 137 -10.69 4.74 -17.22
C GLY A 137 -10.29 5.96 -18.05
N GLN A 138 -10.00 7.11 -17.44
CA GLN A 138 -9.56 8.32 -18.16
C GLN A 138 -8.16 8.10 -18.73
N LEU A 139 -7.98 8.49 -20.00
CA LEU A 139 -6.70 8.45 -20.69
C LEU A 139 -5.74 9.48 -20.11
N LEU A 140 -4.60 9.02 -19.63
CA LEU A 140 -3.56 9.85 -19.03
C LEU A 140 -2.40 10.09 -19.99
N ALA A 141 -2.02 9.06 -20.74
CA ALA A 141 -0.92 9.13 -21.67
C ALA A 141 -1.10 8.12 -22.80
N LYS A 142 -0.40 8.34 -23.90
CA LYS A 142 -0.41 7.46 -25.05
C LYS A 142 1.01 7.12 -25.49
N VAL A 143 1.28 5.83 -25.62
CA VAL A 143 2.52 5.29 -26.21
C VAL A 143 2.36 5.23 -27.71
N GLU A 144 3.43 5.31 -28.46
CA GLU A 144 3.46 5.23 -29.92
C GLU A 144 2.86 3.90 -30.39
N ASP A 145 1.84 3.99 -31.23
CA ASP A 145 1.01 2.87 -31.67
C ASP A 145 1.00 2.61 -33.16
N ARG A 146 1.76 3.41 -33.95
CA ARG A 146 1.74 3.32 -35.42
C ARG A 146 1.94 1.92 -35.95
N GLU A 147 2.96 1.24 -35.47
CA GLU A 147 3.29 -0.10 -35.94
C GLU A 147 2.16 -1.09 -35.60
N ILE A 148 1.63 -1.01 -34.39
CA ILE A 148 0.55 -1.90 -33.92
C ILE A 148 -0.73 -1.65 -34.72
N VAL A 149 -1.04 -0.41 -35.06
CA VAL A 149 -2.20 -0.04 -35.89
C VAL A 149 -2.09 -0.69 -37.29
N GLU A 150 -0.90 -0.67 -37.91
CA GLU A 150 -0.70 -1.33 -39.20
C GLU A 150 -0.78 -2.87 -39.09
N GLN A 151 -0.28 -3.45 -38.01
CA GLN A 151 -0.42 -4.88 -37.75
C GLN A 151 -1.90 -5.28 -37.56
N VAL A 152 -2.70 -4.46 -36.86
CA VAL A 152 -4.15 -4.68 -36.74
C VAL A 152 -4.83 -4.64 -38.11
N ARG A 153 -4.52 -3.64 -38.96
CA ARG A 153 -5.05 -3.56 -40.33
C ARG A 153 -4.73 -4.79 -41.15
N GLN A 154 -3.49 -5.28 -41.06
CA GLN A 154 -3.08 -6.49 -41.78
C GLN A 154 -3.85 -7.73 -41.30
N ALA A 155 -4.03 -7.88 -39.97
CA ALA A 155 -4.80 -8.97 -39.41
C ALA A 155 -6.29 -8.89 -39.79
N GLU A 156 -6.88 -7.68 -39.85
CA GLU A 156 -8.25 -7.47 -40.36
C GLU A 156 -8.39 -7.86 -41.85
N ALA A 157 -7.36 -7.58 -42.65
CA ALA A 157 -7.33 -8.05 -44.06
C ALA A 157 -7.27 -9.56 -44.11
N SER A 158 -6.41 -10.21 -43.30
CA SER A 158 -6.31 -11.69 -43.23
C SER A 158 -7.63 -12.34 -42.78
N LYS A 159 -8.34 -11.73 -41.81
CA LYS A 159 -9.67 -12.18 -41.40
C LYS A 159 -10.66 -12.14 -42.57
N ARG A 160 -10.70 -11.06 -43.35
CA ARG A 160 -11.58 -10.95 -44.54
C ARG A 160 -11.27 -12.03 -45.59
N VAL A 161 -9.99 -12.42 -45.76
CA VAL A 161 -9.59 -13.52 -46.67
C VAL A 161 -10.13 -14.84 -46.13
N SER A 162 -9.98 -15.14 -44.84
CA SER A 162 -10.48 -16.39 -44.26
C SER A 162 -12.02 -16.48 -44.32
N GLU A 163 -12.74 -15.38 -44.09
CA GLU A 163 -14.20 -15.30 -44.27
C GLU A 163 -14.60 -15.59 -45.73
N ALA A 164 -13.86 -15.07 -46.72
CA ALA A 164 -14.12 -15.36 -48.12
C ALA A 164 -13.87 -16.84 -48.45
N THR A 165 -12.83 -17.44 -47.86
CA THR A 165 -12.54 -18.87 -48.03
C THR A 165 -13.67 -19.73 -47.44
N ILE A 166 -14.23 -19.38 -46.31
CA ILE A 166 -15.37 -20.10 -45.73
C ILE A 166 -16.56 -20.03 -46.71
N ARG A 167 -16.91 -18.85 -47.20
CA ARG A 167 -18.03 -18.71 -48.16
C ARG A 167 -17.81 -19.58 -49.43
N GLN A 168 -16.57 -19.66 -49.91
CA GLN A 168 -16.25 -20.55 -51.00
C GLN A 168 -16.46 -22.03 -50.65
N ARG A 169 -15.95 -22.49 -49.50
CA ARG A 169 -16.13 -23.88 -49.06
C ARG A 169 -17.58 -24.23 -48.74
N GLU A 170 -18.36 -23.30 -48.20
CA GLU A 170 -19.80 -23.48 -48.01
C GLU A 170 -20.55 -23.61 -49.36
N ALA A 171 -20.16 -22.88 -50.38
CA ALA A 171 -20.72 -23.05 -51.72
C ALA A 171 -20.34 -24.44 -52.29
N ASP A 172 -19.05 -24.89 -52.15
CA ASP A 172 -18.62 -26.22 -52.56
C ASP A 172 -19.41 -27.32 -51.84
N LEU A 173 -19.61 -27.17 -50.51
CA LEU A 173 -20.44 -28.07 -49.71
C LEU A 173 -21.85 -28.15 -50.22
N LYS A 174 -22.46 -27.00 -50.55
CA LYS A 174 -23.86 -26.96 -51.11
C LYS A 174 -23.95 -27.71 -52.44
N VAL A 175 -22.95 -27.60 -53.28
CA VAL A 175 -22.93 -28.39 -54.54
C VAL A 175 -22.82 -29.91 -54.25
N ALA A 176 -21.97 -30.30 -53.32
CA ALA A 176 -21.80 -31.71 -52.93
C ALA A 176 -23.11 -32.26 -52.29
N GLU A 177 -23.77 -31.48 -51.42
CA GLU A 177 -25.05 -31.81 -50.80
C GLU A 177 -26.15 -32.07 -51.81
N LEU A 178 -26.32 -31.15 -52.77
CA LEU A 178 -27.30 -31.30 -53.85
C LEU A 178 -26.98 -32.48 -54.77
N GLY A 179 -25.67 -32.77 -54.97
CA GLY A 179 -25.22 -33.95 -55.69
C GLY A 179 -25.59 -35.24 -55.00
N LEU A 180 -25.35 -35.33 -53.69
CA LEU A 180 -25.68 -36.50 -52.86
C LEU A 180 -27.21 -36.72 -52.84
N GLU A 181 -27.98 -35.65 -52.59
CA GLU A 181 -29.46 -35.73 -52.58
C GLU A 181 -30.04 -36.26 -53.90
N ARG A 182 -29.51 -35.76 -55.04
CA ARG A 182 -29.91 -36.23 -56.36
C ARG A 182 -29.55 -37.71 -56.55
N ASN A 183 -28.35 -38.12 -56.24
CA ASN A 183 -27.90 -39.49 -56.37
C ASN A 183 -28.65 -40.43 -55.42
N LYS A 184 -29.04 -40.05 -54.25
CA LYS A 184 -29.86 -40.77 -53.31
C LYS A 184 -31.25 -41.00 -53.85
N ASN A 185 -31.90 -39.99 -54.41
CA ASN A 185 -33.23 -40.09 -55.06
C ASN A 185 -33.22 -41.04 -56.28
N LEU A 186 -32.09 -41.02 -57.09
CA LEU A 186 -31.95 -41.92 -58.22
C LEU A 186 -31.69 -43.35 -57.79
N PHE A 187 -30.91 -43.56 -56.77
CA PHE A 187 -30.65 -44.89 -56.21
C PHE A 187 -31.93 -45.52 -55.63
N GLU A 188 -32.71 -44.79 -54.88
CA GLU A 188 -34.04 -45.24 -54.34
C GLU A 188 -34.98 -45.69 -55.46
N ARG A 189 -34.83 -45.12 -56.66
CA ARG A 189 -35.61 -45.52 -57.87
C ARG A 189 -34.93 -46.64 -58.67
N GLN A 190 -33.82 -47.22 -58.16
CA GLN A 190 -33.03 -48.28 -58.81
C GLN A 190 -32.44 -47.82 -60.17
N LEU A 191 -32.20 -46.55 -60.36
CA LEU A 191 -31.62 -46.00 -61.61
C LEU A 191 -30.12 -45.70 -61.52
N LEU A 192 -29.48 -46.03 -60.39
CA LEU A 192 -28.08 -45.74 -60.11
C LEU A 192 -27.39 -46.91 -59.45
N ALA A 193 -26.12 -47.15 -59.79
CA ALA A 193 -25.29 -48.11 -59.08
C ALA A 193 -24.87 -47.62 -57.68
N LYS A 194 -24.77 -48.53 -56.71
CA LYS A 194 -24.40 -48.20 -55.34
C LYS A 194 -23.07 -47.47 -55.25
N GLN A 195 -22.08 -47.82 -56.06
CA GLN A 195 -20.79 -47.18 -56.06
C GLN A 195 -20.84 -45.69 -56.30
N VAL A 196 -21.74 -45.22 -57.20
CA VAL A 196 -21.92 -43.79 -57.47
C VAL A 196 -22.55 -43.03 -56.33
N LEU A 197 -23.43 -43.67 -55.54
CA LEU A 197 -23.95 -43.13 -54.30
C LEU A 197 -22.85 -43.01 -53.24
N ASP A 198 -22.08 -44.08 -53.01
CA ASP A 198 -20.97 -44.09 -52.04
C ASP A 198 -19.91 -43.06 -52.40
N ASP A 199 -19.62 -42.82 -53.71
CA ASP A 199 -18.74 -41.74 -54.17
C ASP A 199 -19.31 -40.33 -53.87
N ALA A 200 -20.61 -40.13 -54.02
CA ALA A 200 -21.24 -38.87 -53.74
C ALA A 200 -21.29 -38.57 -52.25
N GLU A 201 -21.52 -39.57 -51.39
CA GLU A 201 -21.45 -39.48 -49.95
C GLU A 201 -20.02 -39.13 -49.48
N SER A 202 -19.01 -39.81 -50.03
CA SER A 202 -17.61 -39.50 -49.76
C SER A 202 -17.23 -38.05 -50.08
N ARG A 203 -17.75 -37.52 -51.24
CA ARG A 203 -17.53 -36.11 -51.63
C ARG A 203 -18.22 -35.14 -50.67
N TYR A 204 -19.42 -35.46 -50.21
CA TYR A 204 -20.12 -34.65 -49.21
C TYR A 204 -19.35 -34.58 -47.88
N ILE A 205 -18.92 -35.74 -47.38
CA ILE A 205 -18.12 -35.81 -46.13
C ILE A 205 -16.83 -35.01 -46.27
N ALA A 206 -16.13 -35.13 -47.42
CA ALA A 206 -14.90 -34.36 -47.70
C ALA A 206 -15.20 -32.83 -47.71
N ALA A 207 -16.33 -32.42 -48.30
CA ALA A 207 -16.72 -31.00 -48.35
C ALA A 207 -17.04 -30.47 -46.94
N VAL A 208 -17.73 -31.24 -46.08
CA VAL A 208 -17.96 -30.87 -44.69
C VAL A 208 -16.63 -30.68 -43.97
N ALA A 209 -15.70 -31.60 -44.08
CA ALA A 209 -14.38 -31.49 -43.45
C ALA A 209 -13.58 -30.25 -43.95
N GLN A 210 -13.75 -29.84 -45.23
CA GLN A 210 -13.14 -28.63 -45.76
C GLN A 210 -13.74 -27.35 -45.19
N VAL A 211 -15.05 -27.30 -44.94
CA VAL A 211 -15.71 -26.19 -44.23
C VAL A 211 -15.21 -26.10 -42.81
N ASP A 212 -15.12 -27.22 -42.10
CA ASP A 212 -14.64 -27.26 -40.73
C ASP A 212 -13.19 -26.78 -40.61
N LEU A 213 -12.33 -27.22 -41.54
CA LEU A 213 -10.97 -26.73 -41.63
C LEU A 213 -10.90 -25.21 -41.86
N ALA A 214 -11.73 -24.67 -42.80
CA ALA A 214 -11.77 -23.26 -43.08
C ALA A 214 -12.26 -22.45 -41.87
N LYS A 215 -13.26 -22.95 -41.10
CA LYS A 215 -13.72 -22.36 -39.84
C LYS A 215 -12.65 -22.36 -38.74
N ALA A 216 -11.89 -23.45 -38.64
CA ALA A 216 -10.76 -23.51 -37.71
C ALA A 216 -9.67 -22.47 -38.05
N GLN A 217 -9.40 -22.30 -39.33
CA GLN A 217 -8.45 -21.28 -39.84
C GLN A 217 -8.96 -19.86 -39.57
N GLN A 218 -10.26 -19.59 -39.70
CA GLN A 218 -10.86 -18.30 -39.31
C GLN A 218 -10.68 -18.05 -37.81
N SER A 219 -10.99 -19.04 -36.98
CA SER A 219 -10.82 -18.91 -35.52
C SER A 219 -9.37 -18.55 -35.13
N GLN A 220 -8.38 -19.10 -35.84
CA GLN A 220 -6.96 -18.76 -35.66
C GLN A 220 -6.70 -17.29 -36.02
N THR A 221 -7.24 -16.81 -37.14
CA THR A 221 -7.03 -15.40 -37.56
C THR A 221 -7.78 -14.43 -36.65
N ASP A 222 -8.96 -14.80 -36.13
CA ASP A 222 -9.71 -14.02 -35.16
C ASP A 222 -8.93 -13.88 -33.83
N ALA A 223 -8.36 -14.97 -33.34
CA ALA A 223 -7.53 -14.96 -32.14
C ALA A 223 -6.30 -14.03 -32.31
N ARG A 224 -5.66 -14.08 -33.49
CA ARG A 224 -4.53 -13.19 -33.77
C ARG A 224 -4.93 -11.72 -33.85
N LEU A 225 -6.08 -11.41 -34.45
CA LEU A 225 -6.61 -10.05 -34.49
C LEU A 225 -6.92 -9.52 -33.09
N GLU A 226 -7.51 -10.35 -32.25
CA GLU A 226 -7.84 -9.96 -30.88
C GLU A 226 -6.56 -9.70 -30.03
N GLU A 227 -5.55 -10.53 -30.17
CA GLU A 227 -4.23 -10.30 -29.54
C GLU A 227 -3.65 -8.93 -29.92
N LEU A 228 -3.67 -8.58 -31.21
CA LEU A 228 -3.17 -7.28 -31.67
C LEU A 228 -4.02 -6.11 -31.19
N ARG A 229 -5.35 -6.29 -31.06
CA ARG A 229 -6.24 -5.27 -30.49
C ARG A 229 -5.97 -5.02 -29.02
N ILE A 230 -5.71 -6.08 -28.26
CA ILE A 230 -5.28 -5.96 -26.86
C ILE A 230 -3.96 -5.20 -26.77
N ASN A 231 -2.99 -5.52 -27.64
CA ASN A 231 -1.73 -4.80 -27.69
C ASN A 231 -1.91 -3.31 -28.04
N LEU A 232 -2.81 -3.00 -28.97
CA LEU A 232 -3.18 -1.62 -29.30
C LEU A 232 -3.83 -0.91 -28.11
N GLN A 233 -4.72 -1.58 -27.40
CA GLN A 233 -5.35 -1.05 -26.20
C GLN A 233 -4.31 -0.74 -25.11
N ASN A 234 -3.30 -1.59 -24.96
CA ASN A 234 -2.22 -1.43 -23.99
C ASN A 234 -1.30 -0.22 -24.26
N THR A 235 -1.33 0.37 -25.48
CA THR A 235 -0.63 1.63 -25.76
C THR A 235 -1.31 2.84 -25.11
N SER A 236 -2.58 2.71 -24.74
CA SER A 236 -3.36 3.74 -24.07
C SER A 236 -3.28 3.56 -22.57
N VAL A 237 -2.60 4.46 -21.88
CA VAL A 237 -2.41 4.42 -20.44
C VAL A 237 -3.55 5.15 -19.76
N THR A 238 -4.38 4.41 -19.01
CA THR A 238 -5.57 4.93 -18.32
C THR A 238 -5.44 4.83 -16.82
N SER A 239 -6.17 5.67 -16.08
CA SER A 239 -6.21 5.58 -14.63
C SER A 239 -7.06 4.38 -14.17
N PRO A 240 -6.58 3.52 -13.27
CA PRO A 240 -7.37 2.44 -12.69
C PRO A 240 -8.29 2.91 -11.54
N VAL A 241 -8.08 4.14 -11.02
CA VAL A 241 -8.78 4.71 -9.87
C VAL A 241 -9.23 6.14 -10.14
N ASP A 242 -10.22 6.61 -9.39
CA ASP A 242 -10.54 8.03 -9.28
C ASP A 242 -9.57 8.71 -8.32
N GLY A 243 -9.19 9.96 -8.60
CA GLY A 243 -8.27 10.67 -7.69
C GLY A 243 -7.67 11.92 -8.31
N PHE A 244 -6.53 12.30 -7.78
CA PHE A 244 -5.74 13.45 -8.23
C PHE A 244 -4.33 13.01 -8.62
N VAL A 245 -3.77 13.64 -9.64
CA VAL A 245 -2.38 13.40 -10.05
C VAL A 245 -1.45 14.00 -8.99
N GLY A 246 -0.86 13.14 -8.18
CA GLY A 246 0.09 13.53 -7.13
C GLY A 246 1.50 13.77 -7.65
N LYS A 247 1.88 13.09 -8.75
CA LYS A 247 3.21 13.23 -9.38
C LYS A 247 3.11 12.86 -10.85
N ARG A 248 3.82 13.60 -11.71
CA ARG A 248 4.11 13.24 -13.10
C ARG A 248 5.61 13.02 -13.23
N SER A 249 6.01 11.83 -13.67
CA SER A 249 7.42 11.40 -13.64
C SER A 249 8.09 11.46 -15.00
N VAL A 250 7.33 11.56 -16.09
CA VAL A 250 7.85 11.55 -17.47
C VAL A 250 7.18 12.59 -18.34
N ASP A 251 7.88 13.03 -19.37
CA ASP A 251 7.45 14.00 -20.36
C ASP A 251 7.13 13.33 -21.71
N PRO A 252 6.32 13.98 -22.57
CA PRO A 252 6.12 13.53 -23.94
C PRO A 252 7.47 13.42 -24.68
N GLY A 253 7.62 12.37 -25.48
CA GLY A 253 8.85 12.05 -26.20
C GLY A 253 9.81 11.12 -25.45
N ALA A 254 9.61 10.90 -24.16
CA ALA A 254 10.42 9.97 -23.37
C ALA A 254 10.19 8.50 -23.81
N MET A 255 11.23 7.69 -23.68
CA MET A 255 11.13 6.23 -23.84
C MET A 255 10.67 5.64 -22.51
N VAL A 256 9.60 4.84 -22.51
CA VAL A 256 9.03 4.22 -21.33
C VAL A 256 8.95 2.69 -21.50
N ASN A 257 8.98 2.00 -20.39
CA ASN A 257 8.78 0.56 -20.31
C ASN A 257 7.73 0.23 -19.23
N THR A 258 7.40 -1.04 -19.07
CA THR A 258 6.38 -1.53 -18.13
C THR A 258 6.68 -1.22 -16.66
N ASN A 259 7.93 -0.88 -16.33
CA ASN A 259 8.35 -0.53 -14.96
C ASN A 259 8.50 0.99 -14.75
N THR A 260 8.29 1.80 -15.80
CA THR A 260 8.42 3.25 -15.71
C THR A 260 7.09 3.87 -15.28
N ALA A 261 6.98 4.35 -14.05
CA ALA A 261 5.81 5.08 -13.62
C ALA A 261 5.68 6.41 -14.38
N ILE A 262 4.58 6.61 -15.10
CA ILE A 262 4.27 7.84 -15.85
C ILE A 262 3.73 8.91 -14.90
N ALA A 263 2.79 8.52 -14.06
CA ALA A 263 2.15 9.38 -13.09
C ALA A 263 1.74 8.57 -11.86
N SER A 264 1.64 9.24 -10.72
CA SER A 264 1.04 8.69 -9.51
C SER A 264 -0.32 9.34 -9.28
N VAL A 265 -1.36 8.54 -9.12
CA VAL A 265 -2.72 9.00 -8.81
C VAL A 265 -3.06 8.62 -7.39
N VAL A 266 -3.55 9.60 -6.65
CA VAL A 266 -3.90 9.45 -5.23
C VAL A 266 -5.37 9.75 -5.04
N ASP A 267 -6.10 8.82 -4.44
CA ASP A 267 -7.45 9.06 -3.95
C ASP A 267 -7.37 9.76 -2.59
N ILE A 268 -7.87 10.98 -2.55
CA ILE A 268 -7.92 11.81 -1.35
C ILE A 268 -9.34 12.02 -0.80
N SER A 269 -10.33 11.29 -1.30
CA SER A 269 -11.72 11.37 -0.82
C SER A 269 -11.85 10.98 0.63
N ARG A 270 -11.05 10.02 1.06
CA ARG A 270 -10.77 9.65 2.44
C ARG A 270 -9.27 9.57 2.64
N LEU A 271 -8.84 9.81 3.83
CA LEU A 271 -7.44 9.67 4.20
C LEU A 271 -7.31 8.65 5.32
N ARG A 272 -6.24 7.91 5.27
CA ARG A 272 -5.82 7.04 6.35
C ARG A 272 -4.67 7.71 7.09
N LEU A 273 -4.85 7.89 8.38
CA LEU A 273 -3.79 8.35 9.24
C LEU A 273 -3.15 7.15 9.90
N VAL A 274 -1.88 6.94 9.61
CA VAL A 274 -1.09 5.85 10.19
C VAL A 274 -0.29 6.40 11.35
N ALA A 275 -0.52 5.85 12.53
CA ALA A 275 0.15 6.21 13.76
C ALA A 275 0.61 4.96 14.51
N ASN A 276 1.65 5.10 15.34
CA ASN A 276 2.17 4.03 16.15
C ASN A 276 1.79 4.22 17.61
N VAL A 277 1.11 3.21 18.20
CA VAL A 277 0.69 3.19 19.59
C VAL A 277 1.66 2.30 20.38
N VAL A 278 2.14 2.78 21.52
CA VAL A 278 3.04 1.99 22.38
C VAL A 278 2.28 0.83 23.05
N GLU A 279 2.97 -0.28 23.29
CA GLU A 279 2.41 -1.51 23.87
C GLU A 279 1.56 -1.25 25.13
N ARG A 280 2.03 -0.37 26.01
CA ARG A 280 1.34 0.00 27.25
C ARG A 280 -0.09 0.52 27.02
N ASP A 281 -0.28 1.29 25.94
CA ASP A 281 -1.51 2.03 25.67
C ASP A 281 -2.45 1.27 24.70
N LEU A 282 -1.99 0.13 24.15
CA LEU A 282 -2.79 -0.70 23.22
C LEU A 282 -4.11 -1.19 23.79
N ARG A 283 -4.17 -1.43 25.11
CA ARG A 283 -5.41 -1.86 25.79
C ARG A 283 -6.52 -0.81 25.74
N MET A 284 -6.14 0.44 25.54
CA MET A 284 -7.01 1.61 25.56
C MET A 284 -7.54 1.98 24.18
N VAL A 285 -7.14 1.23 23.15
CA VAL A 285 -7.41 1.56 21.75
C VAL A 285 -8.13 0.39 21.08
N SER A 286 -9.31 0.64 20.56
CA SER A 286 -10.13 -0.38 19.90
C SER A 286 -10.61 0.08 18.53
N PRO A 287 -10.73 -0.85 17.56
CA PRO A 287 -11.36 -0.53 16.29
C PRO A 287 -12.80 0.01 16.51
N GLY A 288 -13.11 1.12 15.86
CA GLY A 288 -14.41 1.81 16.01
C GLY A 288 -14.38 3.03 16.90
N ASP A 289 -13.34 3.23 17.74
CA ASP A 289 -13.22 4.39 18.60
C ASP A 289 -13.12 5.68 17.80
N VAL A 290 -13.71 6.73 18.33
CA VAL A 290 -13.68 8.07 17.72
C VAL A 290 -12.33 8.72 18.00
N ALA A 291 -11.71 9.21 16.94
CA ALA A 291 -10.45 9.93 16.98
C ALA A 291 -10.64 11.38 16.54
N VAL A 292 -10.24 12.32 17.37
CA VAL A 292 -10.18 13.72 17.00
C VAL A 292 -8.79 14.02 16.46
N VAL A 293 -8.73 14.43 15.21
CA VAL A 293 -7.48 14.67 14.50
C VAL A 293 -7.28 16.16 14.29
N GLU A 294 -6.10 16.63 14.65
CA GLU A 294 -5.66 18.02 14.48
C GLU A 294 -4.42 18.06 13.61
N VAL A 295 -4.39 18.95 12.63
CA VAL A 295 -3.25 19.13 11.71
C VAL A 295 -2.68 20.54 11.86
N ASP A 296 -1.37 20.67 11.82
CA ASP A 296 -0.71 21.97 12.00
C ASP A 296 -1.01 22.97 10.85
N ALA A 297 -1.43 22.44 9.68
CA ALA A 297 -1.83 23.29 8.55
C ALA A 297 -3.16 24.03 8.77
N TYR A 298 -4.01 23.56 9.67
CA TYR A 298 -5.31 24.16 10.01
C TYR A 298 -5.46 24.27 11.52
N PRO A 299 -4.79 25.25 12.17
CA PRO A 299 -4.82 25.40 13.61
C PRO A 299 -6.25 25.67 14.12
N GLY A 300 -6.70 24.87 15.10
CA GLY A 300 -8.03 24.98 15.70
C GLY A 300 -9.15 24.24 14.96
N GLU A 301 -8.94 23.76 13.75
CA GLU A 301 -9.89 22.84 13.09
C GLU A 301 -9.71 21.42 13.60
N LYS A 302 -10.83 20.76 13.91
CA LYS A 302 -10.88 19.37 14.36
C LYS A 302 -11.53 18.52 13.29
N PHE A 303 -10.81 17.47 12.87
CA PHE A 303 -11.30 16.50 11.92
C PHE A 303 -11.67 15.23 12.67
N ASN A 304 -12.89 14.75 12.47
CA ASN A 304 -13.37 13.54 13.13
C ASN A 304 -13.00 12.33 12.28
N GLY A 305 -12.26 11.40 12.86
CA GLY A 305 -11.94 10.11 12.30
C GLY A 305 -12.42 8.97 13.18
N LYS A 306 -12.27 7.75 12.66
CA LYS A 306 -12.52 6.52 13.42
C LYS A 306 -11.33 5.59 13.26
N ILE A 307 -10.98 4.89 14.33
CA ILE A 307 -9.98 3.83 14.27
C ILE A 307 -10.54 2.71 13.42
N ALA A 308 -9.96 2.52 12.26
CA ALA A 308 -10.35 1.46 11.33
C ALA A 308 -9.70 0.12 11.70
N ARG A 309 -8.40 0.17 12.05
CA ARG A 309 -7.60 -1.04 12.31
C ARG A 309 -6.50 -0.73 13.32
N VAL A 310 -6.17 -1.76 14.10
CA VAL A 310 -4.98 -1.80 14.94
C VAL A 310 -4.21 -3.07 14.57
N ALA A 311 -2.93 -2.96 14.30
CA ALA A 311 -2.11 -4.12 13.93
C ALA A 311 -2.07 -5.13 15.09
N PRO A 312 -2.25 -6.42 14.80
CA PRO A 312 -2.17 -7.47 15.82
C PRO A 312 -0.74 -7.83 16.21
N VAL A 313 0.25 -7.25 15.50
CA VAL A 313 1.67 -7.51 15.72
C VAL A 313 2.34 -6.25 16.19
N ILE A 314 3.16 -6.37 17.23
CA ILE A 314 3.99 -5.30 17.77
C ILE A 314 5.37 -5.37 17.10
N ASP A 315 5.88 -4.26 16.63
CA ASP A 315 7.26 -4.13 16.16
C ASP A 315 8.20 -4.25 17.35
N PRO A 316 9.05 -5.29 17.40
CA PRO A 316 9.94 -5.53 18.53
C PRO A 316 11.02 -4.46 18.69
N ALA A 317 11.39 -3.76 17.63
CA ALA A 317 12.41 -2.71 17.67
C ALA A 317 11.90 -1.43 18.34
N THR A 318 10.66 -1.04 18.01
CA THR A 318 10.04 0.20 18.52
C THR A 318 9.09 -0.04 19.68
N ARG A 319 8.66 -1.30 19.91
CA ARG A 319 7.62 -1.71 20.87
C ARG A 319 6.30 -0.96 20.65
N THR A 320 5.94 -0.78 19.39
CA THR A 320 4.70 -0.11 19.00
C THR A 320 3.90 -0.99 18.06
N ALA A 321 2.58 -0.80 18.05
CA ALA A 321 1.70 -1.37 17.03
C ALA A 321 1.18 -0.26 16.13
N ALA A 322 1.09 -0.53 14.83
CA ALA A 322 0.52 0.40 13.87
C ALA A 322 -1.00 0.48 14.05
N MET A 323 -1.54 1.69 14.05
CA MET A 323 -2.96 2.00 14.08
C MET A 323 -3.32 2.83 12.86
N GLU A 324 -4.43 2.48 12.21
CA GLU A 324 -4.98 3.25 11.10
C GLU A 324 -6.28 3.92 11.52
N VAL A 325 -6.34 5.24 11.35
CA VAL A 325 -7.53 6.05 11.55
C VAL A 325 -8.03 6.53 10.20
N GLU A 326 -9.29 6.23 9.89
CA GLU A 326 -9.96 6.68 8.66
C GLU A 326 -10.61 8.05 8.90
N ILE A 327 -10.32 9.00 8.00
CA ILE A 327 -10.80 10.39 8.10
C ILE A 327 -11.48 10.76 6.78
N PRO A 328 -12.77 11.10 6.77
CA PRO A 328 -13.44 11.62 5.59
C PRO A 328 -12.85 13.00 5.21
N ASN A 329 -12.63 13.22 3.92
CA ASN A 329 -12.03 14.45 3.41
C ASN A 329 -12.85 15.01 2.23
N GLY A 330 -14.14 15.24 2.46
CA GLY A 330 -15.07 15.69 1.41
C GLY A 330 -14.73 17.06 0.80
N ASP A 331 -14.13 17.94 1.58
CA ASP A 331 -13.68 19.29 1.17
C ASP A 331 -12.25 19.32 0.61
N GLY A 332 -11.52 18.19 0.63
CA GLY A 332 -10.17 18.11 0.07
C GLY A 332 -9.12 18.95 0.80
N LYS A 333 -9.41 19.42 2.01
CA LYS A 333 -8.48 20.24 2.81
C LYS A 333 -7.27 19.44 3.27
N LEU A 334 -7.48 18.23 3.72
CA LEU A 334 -6.42 17.35 4.16
C LEU A 334 -5.68 16.79 2.95
N LYS A 335 -4.35 16.75 3.03
CA LYS A 335 -3.50 16.23 1.96
C LYS A 335 -2.62 15.10 2.47
N PRO A 336 -2.41 14.04 1.66
CA PRO A 336 -1.41 13.03 1.96
C PRO A 336 -0.05 13.65 2.23
N GLY A 337 0.67 13.11 3.21
CA GLY A 337 1.95 13.63 3.66
C GLY A 337 1.88 14.66 4.79
N MET A 338 0.70 15.13 5.18
CA MET A 338 0.56 15.96 6.37
C MET A 338 0.74 15.14 7.64
N TYR A 339 1.42 15.74 8.63
CA TYR A 339 1.47 15.22 9.99
C TYR A 339 0.23 15.66 10.76
N ALA A 340 -0.27 14.77 11.59
CA ALA A 340 -1.44 15.04 12.39
C ALA A 340 -1.30 14.50 13.81
N ARG A 341 -1.89 15.19 14.77
CA ARG A 341 -2.08 14.73 16.14
C ARG A 341 -3.45 14.12 16.28
N ILE A 342 -3.48 12.95 16.88
CA ILE A 342 -4.71 12.20 17.18
C ILE A 342 -4.95 12.29 18.66
N ASN A 343 -6.09 12.80 19.07
CA ASN A 343 -6.56 12.78 20.44
C ASN A 343 -7.66 11.72 20.55
N LEU A 344 -7.35 10.61 21.20
CA LEU A 344 -8.27 9.52 21.49
C LEU A 344 -8.81 9.72 22.91
N THR A 345 -10.12 9.71 23.08
CA THR A 345 -10.75 9.68 24.42
C THR A 345 -10.67 8.25 24.92
N VAL A 346 -9.86 8.04 25.94
CA VAL A 346 -9.57 6.70 26.49
C VAL A 346 -10.50 6.36 27.63
N GLU A 347 -10.83 7.34 28.45
CA GLU A 347 -11.65 7.18 29.63
C GLU A 347 -12.50 8.46 29.84
N GLU A 348 -13.76 8.29 30.11
CA GLU A 348 -14.66 9.40 30.27
C GLU A 348 -15.51 9.18 31.54
N HIS A 349 -15.47 10.16 32.47
CA HIS A 349 -16.25 10.16 33.67
C HIS A 349 -17.18 11.39 33.67
N ASP A 350 -18.48 11.17 33.53
CA ASP A 350 -19.46 12.25 33.42
C ASP A 350 -19.66 13.05 34.72
N SER A 351 -19.28 12.50 35.88
CA SER A 351 -19.54 13.06 37.20
C SER A 351 -18.35 12.90 38.17
N ALA A 352 -17.14 13.19 37.69
CA ALA A 352 -15.96 13.18 38.54
C ALA A 352 -15.91 14.42 39.42
N LEU A 353 -15.38 14.30 40.66
CA LEU A 353 -15.07 15.45 41.50
C LEU A 353 -13.81 16.13 40.95
N VAL A 354 -13.96 17.40 40.58
CA VAL A 354 -12.85 18.20 40.04
C VAL A 354 -12.38 19.18 41.11
N ALA A 355 -11.10 19.08 41.43
CA ALA A 355 -10.40 20.00 42.30
C ALA A 355 -9.46 20.91 41.51
N PRO A 356 -9.22 22.16 41.88
CA PRO A 356 -8.19 23.00 41.32
C PRO A 356 -6.82 22.32 41.48
N LYS A 357 -5.99 22.38 40.44
CA LYS A 357 -4.66 21.70 40.44
C LYS A 357 -3.78 22.10 41.63
N ASN A 358 -3.87 23.34 42.08
CA ASN A 358 -3.14 23.91 43.22
C ASN A 358 -3.66 23.41 44.59
N ALA A 359 -4.86 22.80 44.65
CA ALA A 359 -5.38 22.22 45.87
C ALA A 359 -4.88 20.78 46.12
N VAL A 360 -4.31 20.16 45.12
CA VAL A 360 -3.76 18.80 45.23
C VAL A 360 -2.34 18.88 45.75
N VAL A 361 -2.08 18.27 46.90
CA VAL A 361 -0.77 18.23 47.53
C VAL A 361 -0.31 16.79 47.76
N ASP A 362 1.01 16.60 47.78
CA ASP A 362 1.60 15.34 48.20
C ASP A 362 1.96 15.43 49.69
N TYR A 363 1.32 14.60 50.50
CA TYR A 363 1.58 14.53 51.93
C TYR A 363 1.90 13.09 52.32
N SER A 364 3.08 12.90 52.90
CA SER A 364 3.59 11.56 53.30
C SER A 364 3.58 10.51 52.19
N GLY A 365 3.82 10.93 50.92
CA GLY A 365 3.83 10.03 49.75
C GLY A 365 2.46 9.66 49.17
N GLN A 366 1.39 10.31 49.67
CA GLN A 366 0.03 10.17 49.14
C GLN A 366 -0.45 11.52 48.59
N ARG A 367 -1.03 11.46 47.41
CA ARG A 367 -1.68 12.64 46.81
C ARG A 367 -3.10 12.80 47.36
N GLY A 368 -3.43 14.00 47.78
CA GLY A 368 -4.72 14.28 48.34
C GLY A 368 -4.99 15.78 48.43
N VAL A 369 -6.11 16.13 49.05
CA VAL A 369 -6.56 17.50 49.27
C VAL A 369 -6.78 17.73 50.77
N TRP A 370 -6.53 18.96 51.22
CA TRP A 370 -6.92 19.39 52.57
C TRP A 370 -8.35 19.87 52.55
N VAL A 371 -9.21 19.26 53.37
CA VAL A 371 -10.62 19.61 53.49
C VAL A 371 -10.87 20.14 54.91
N PRO A 372 -11.56 21.27 55.10
CA PRO A 372 -11.96 21.73 56.42
C PRO A 372 -12.96 20.75 57.03
N ASN A 373 -12.76 20.39 58.30
CA ASN A 373 -13.75 19.64 59.08
C ASN A 373 -14.70 20.59 59.81
N ASP A 374 -15.71 20.06 60.50
CA ASP A 374 -16.72 20.83 61.29
C ASP A 374 -16.14 21.74 62.38
N GLN A 375 -14.84 21.63 62.68
CA GLN A 375 -14.09 22.41 63.62
C GLN A 375 -13.10 23.40 63.00
N ASP A 376 -13.25 23.69 61.71
CA ASP A 376 -12.38 24.56 60.93
C ASP A 376 -10.88 24.10 60.96
N ARG A 377 -10.64 22.80 61.14
CA ARG A 377 -9.30 22.20 61.03
C ARG A 377 -9.16 21.52 59.71
N ALA A 378 -7.99 21.66 59.11
CA ALA A 378 -7.65 20.98 57.87
C ALA A 378 -7.45 19.48 58.12
N MET A 379 -8.21 18.64 57.41
CA MET A 379 -8.09 17.18 57.35
C MET A 379 -7.60 16.77 55.98
N PHE A 380 -6.55 15.96 55.93
CA PHE A 380 -6.05 15.41 54.67
C PHE A 380 -6.93 14.25 54.16
N VAL A 381 -7.43 14.36 52.96
CA VAL A 381 -8.19 13.32 52.26
C VAL A 381 -7.38 12.86 51.07
N PRO A 382 -6.93 11.60 51.03
CA PRO A 382 -6.11 11.05 49.95
C PRO A 382 -6.89 10.82 48.67
#